data_85f4fc987652d4efcb28b9604bd79980
#
_entry.id   85f4fc987652d4efcb28b9604bd79980
#
_cell.length_a   1.000
_cell.length_b   1.000
_cell.length_c   1.000
_cell.angle_alpha   90.00
_cell.angle_beta   90.00
_cell.angle_gamma   90.00
#
_symmetry.space_group_name_H-M   'P 1'
#
loop_
_entity.id
_entity.type
_entity.pdbx_description
1 polymer ?
#
loop_
_entity_poly.entity_id
_entity_poly.type
_entity_poly.pdbx_seq_one_letter_code
_entity_poly.pdbx_strand_id
1 'polypeptide(L)'
;MKLYGKALEFAGLTGEEVVWDLYCGIGTISLFLAKKAKEVYGVEIVEAAVVNAKENAKLNGIENVHFTVGKAEDEARRLPKPDVIVVDPPRKGCDEKLLETIMNYKPSRVVYVSCDPATLARDLKVLCGDGGYRLDKVQAVDQFSRGVHVESVVRLSLEGNREQSFLQAL
;
A
#
# COMPACT_ATOMS: atom_id res chain seq x y z
N MET A 1 10.10 5.76 12.02
CA MET A 1 9.03 4.93 12.64
C MET A 1 7.62 5.53 12.57
N LYS A 2 7.45 6.86 12.54
CA LYS A 2 6.11 7.49 12.46
C LYS A 2 5.37 7.19 11.14
N LEU A 3 6.06 7.21 9.99
CA LEU A 3 5.47 6.99 8.67
C LEU A 3 4.86 5.58 8.52
N TYR A 4 5.64 4.55 8.84
CA TYR A 4 5.21 3.15 8.70
C TYR A 4 4.09 2.78 9.70
N GLY A 5 4.16 3.35 10.92
CA GLY A 5 3.07 3.22 11.89
C GLY A 5 1.77 3.85 11.38
N LYS A 6 1.86 4.98 10.67
CA LYS A 6 0.69 5.64 10.06
C LYS A 6 0.13 4.85 8.87
N ALA A 7 1.01 4.28 8.03
CA ALA A 7 0.57 3.40 6.95
C ALA A 7 -0.19 2.17 7.49
N LEU A 8 0.33 1.53 8.55
CA LEU A 8 -0.33 0.41 9.22
C LEU A 8 -1.69 0.82 9.82
N GLU A 9 -1.76 1.98 10.49
CA GLU A 9 -3.02 2.52 11.04
C GLU A 9 -4.04 2.74 9.93
N PHE A 10 -3.62 3.32 8.79
CA PHE A 10 -4.50 3.62 7.66
C PHE A 10 -4.93 2.37 6.90
N ALA A 11 -4.12 1.31 6.89
CA ALA A 11 -4.49 0.02 6.36
C ALA A 11 -5.65 -0.62 7.13
N GLY A 12 -5.78 -0.34 8.43
CA GLY A 12 -6.92 -0.76 9.25
C GLY A 12 -7.13 -2.27 9.26
N LEU A 13 -6.04 -3.02 9.46
CA LEU A 13 -6.03 -4.48 9.37
C LEU A 13 -6.59 -5.14 10.62
N THR A 14 -7.32 -6.24 10.44
CA THR A 14 -8.00 -7.03 11.48
C THR A 14 -7.39 -8.42 11.68
N GLY A 15 -6.50 -8.84 10.79
CA GLY A 15 -5.89 -10.18 10.77
C GLY A 15 -6.43 -11.09 9.66
N GLU A 16 -7.45 -10.66 8.94
CA GLU A 16 -8.10 -11.47 7.90
C GLU A 16 -7.72 -11.03 6.47
N GLU A 17 -7.08 -9.86 6.33
CA GLU A 17 -6.82 -9.24 5.04
C GLU A 17 -5.61 -9.83 4.33
N VAL A 18 -5.75 -10.01 3.02
CA VAL A 18 -4.66 -10.15 2.04
C VAL A 18 -4.23 -8.76 1.61
N VAL A 19 -2.96 -8.44 1.81
CA VAL A 19 -2.39 -7.11 1.53
C VAL A 19 -1.34 -7.21 0.45
N TRP A 20 -1.39 -6.31 -0.53
CA TRP A 20 -0.27 -6.09 -1.44
C TRP A 20 0.50 -4.84 -1.03
N ASP A 21 1.82 -4.95 -0.98
CA ASP A 21 2.77 -3.86 -0.79
C ASP A 21 3.57 -3.68 -2.10
N LEU A 22 3.15 -2.72 -2.90
CA LEU A 22 3.71 -2.48 -4.22
C LEU A 22 4.75 -1.36 -4.13
N TYR A 23 5.93 -1.56 -4.74
CA TYR A 23 7.18 -0.84 -4.49
C TYR A 23 7.72 -1.11 -3.08
N CYS A 24 7.75 -2.37 -2.65
CA CYS A 24 8.05 -2.73 -1.25
C CYS A 24 9.51 -2.50 -0.83
N GLY A 25 10.43 -2.27 -1.77
CA GLY A 25 11.84 -2.06 -1.48
C GLY A 25 12.44 -3.23 -0.67
N ILE A 26 13.09 -2.91 0.44
CA ILE A 26 13.66 -3.91 1.37
C ILE A 26 12.61 -4.48 2.35
N GLY A 27 11.32 -4.26 2.10
CA GLY A 27 10.22 -4.88 2.83
C GLY A 27 9.83 -4.21 4.14
N THR A 28 10.29 -2.99 4.43
CA THR A 28 10.04 -2.37 5.74
C THR A 28 8.55 -2.21 6.02
N ILE A 29 7.77 -1.65 5.09
CA ILE A 29 6.31 -1.50 5.25
C ILE A 29 5.65 -2.88 5.30
N SER A 30 6.03 -3.80 4.40
CA SER A 30 5.50 -5.16 4.36
C SER A 30 5.61 -5.87 5.73
N LEU A 31 6.76 -5.77 6.39
CA LEU A 31 6.98 -6.40 7.70
C LEU A 31 6.13 -5.77 8.82
N PHE A 32 5.86 -4.46 8.75
CA PHE A 32 4.93 -3.82 9.68
C PHE A 32 3.48 -4.29 9.43
N LEU A 33 3.07 -4.39 8.16
CA LEU A 33 1.74 -4.85 7.77
C LEU A 33 1.52 -6.32 8.17
N ALA A 34 2.53 -7.18 7.99
CA ALA A 34 2.44 -8.61 8.31
C ALA A 34 2.10 -8.91 9.77
N LYS A 35 2.38 -7.98 10.68
CA LYS A 35 2.02 -8.11 12.10
C LYS A 35 0.50 -8.11 12.35
N LYS A 36 -0.29 -7.61 11.42
CA LYS A 36 -1.75 -7.45 11.53
C LYS A 36 -2.52 -7.90 10.29
N ALA A 37 -1.85 -8.41 9.27
CA ALA A 37 -2.46 -8.97 8.07
C ALA A 37 -2.54 -10.50 8.17
N LYS A 38 -3.44 -11.10 7.40
CA LYS A 38 -3.44 -12.54 7.17
C LYS A 38 -2.20 -12.93 6.36
N GLU A 39 -2.01 -12.28 5.21
CA GLU A 39 -0.88 -12.48 4.31
C GLU A 39 -0.49 -11.14 3.67
N VAL A 40 0.81 -10.94 3.44
CA VAL A 40 1.34 -9.77 2.73
C VAL A 40 2.14 -10.23 1.51
N TYR A 41 1.91 -9.60 0.38
CA TYR A 41 2.63 -9.84 -0.87
C TYR A 41 3.35 -8.56 -1.28
N GLY A 42 4.68 -8.56 -1.12
CA GLY A 42 5.55 -7.45 -1.52
C GLY A 42 6.07 -7.65 -2.93
N VAL A 43 5.97 -6.63 -3.76
CA VAL A 43 6.49 -6.63 -5.14
C VAL A 43 7.47 -5.47 -5.31
N GLU A 44 8.65 -5.78 -5.83
CA GLU A 44 9.73 -4.84 -6.08
C GLU A 44 10.51 -5.24 -7.34
N ILE A 45 10.87 -4.26 -8.14
CA ILE A 45 11.60 -4.51 -9.40
C ILE A 45 13.10 -4.77 -9.17
N VAL A 46 13.66 -4.26 -8.08
CA VAL A 46 15.08 -4.37 -7.75
C VAL A 46 15.34 -5.69 -7.01
N GLU A 47 15.97 -6.65 -7.69
CA GLU A 47 16.23 -7.99 -7.14
C GLU A 47 17.01 -7.94 -5.81
N ALA A 48 18.05 -7.11 -5.70
CA ALA A 48 18.83 -6.97 -4.48
C ALA A 48 17.99 -6.49 -3.29
N ALA A 49 16.99 -5.63 -3.53
CA ALA A 49 16.07 -5.19 -2.49
C ALA A 49 15.16 -6.34 -2.04
N VAL A 50 14.69 -7.17 -2.97
CA VAL A 50 13.88 -8.36 -2.65
C VAL A 50 14.67 -9.39 -1.84
N VAL A 51 15.94 -9.60 -2.17
CA VAL A 51 16.83 -10.48 -1.37
C VAL A 51 16.90 -9.96 0.07
N ASN A 52 17.19 -8.67 0.25
CA ASN A 52 17.24 -8.04 1.56
C ASN A 52 15.88 -8.11 2.29
N ALA A 53 14.76 -7.94 1.58
CA ALA A 53 13.42 -8.06 2.15
C ALA A 53 13.17 -9.46 2.73
N LYS A 54 13.56 -10.52 2.00
CA LYS A 54 13.45 -11.90 2.46
C LYS A 54 14.33 -12.17 3.68
N GLU A 55 15.56 -11.66 3.69
CA GLU A 55 16.45 -11.76 4.84
C GLU A 55 15.87 -11.02 6.05
N ASN A 56 15.34 -9.81 5.86
CA ASN A 56 14.69 -9.04 6.92
C ASN A 56 13.48 -9.78 7.51
N ALA A 57 12.66 -10.43 6.68
CA ALA A 57 11.54 -11.24 7.16
C ALA A 57 12.04 -12.39 8.03
N LYS A 58 13.06 -13.13 7.56
CA LYS A 58 13.67 -14.23 8.31
C LYS A 58 14.26 -13.79 9.64
N LEU A 59 15.00 -12.67 9.65
CA LEU A 59 15.61 -12.11 10.87
C LEU A 59 14.58 -11.69 11.92
N ASN A 60 13.39 -11.26 11.46
CA ASN A 60 12.29 -10.85 12.35
C ASN A 60 11.30 -11.99 12.65
N GLY A 61 11.52 -13.21 12.16
CA GLY A 61 10.63 -14.35 12.38
C GLY A 61 9.22 -14.16 11.80
N ILE A 62 9.10 -13.42 10.67
CA ILE A 62 7.82 -13.13 10.01
C ILE A 62 7.68 -14.09 8.83
N GLU A 63 6.66 -14.95 8.86
CA GLU A 63 6.43 -16.03 7.91
C GLU A 63 5.29 -15.74 6.93
N ASN A 64 4.36 -14.85 7.28
CA ASN A 64 3.18 -14.48 6.48
C ASN A 64 3.45 -13.31 5.51
N VAL A 65 4.68 -13.22 5.00
CA VAL A 65 5.08 -12.23 4.00
C VAL A 65 5.82 -12.91 2.84
N HIS A 66 5.44 -12.58 1.62
CA HIS A 66 5.99 -13.16 0.39
C HIS A 66 6.52 -12.03 -0.49
N PHE A 67 7.76 -12.16 -0.96
CA PHE A 67 8.39 -11.15 -1.79
C PHE A 67 8.70 -11.68 -3.19
N THR A 68 8.31 -10.90 -4.21
CA THR A 68 8.49 -11.24 -5.63
C THR A 68 9.24 -10.12 -6.35
N VAL A 69 10.19 -10.51 -7.21
CA VAL A 69 10.89 -9.58 -8.11
C VAL A 69 10.05 -9.40 -9.37
N GLY A 70 9.72 -8.17 -9.71
CA GLY A 70 9.00 -7.86 -10.93
C GLY A 70 8.32 -6.49 -10.89
N LYS A 71 7.66 -6.16 -11.98
CA LYS A 71 6.78 -5.00 -12.02
C LYS A 71 5.45 -5.35 -11.38
N ALA A 72 4.93 -4.42 -10.57
CA ALA A 72 3.70 -4.63 -9.81
C ALA A 72 2.52 -5.04 -10.71
N GLU A 73 2.34 -4.38 -11.86
CA GLU A 73 1.27 -4.67 -12.81
C GLU A 73 1.39 -6.04 -13.49
N ASP A 74 2.60 -6.56 -13.64
CA ASP A 74 2.83 -7.88 -14.24
C ASP A 74 2.65 -9.01 -13.23
N GLU A 75 3.15 -8.82 -12.01
CA GLU A 75 3.05 -9.81 -10.92
C GLU A 75 1.65 -9.91 -10.32
N ALA A 76 0.87 -8.83 -10.35
CA ALA A 76 -0.49 -8.79 -9.82
C ALA A 76 -1.39 -9.95 -10.27
N ARG A 77 -1.20 -10.43 -11.50
CA ARG A 77 -1.99 -11.55 -12.07
C ARG A 77 -1.73 -12.90 -11.40
N ARG A 78 -0.61 -13.02 -10.69
CA ARG A 78 -0.17 -14.26 -10.01
C ARG A 78 -0.46 -14.24 -8.53
N LEU A 79 -0.85 -13.08 -7.99
CA LEU A 79 -1.10 -12.90 -6.57
C LEU A 79 -2.56 -13.18 -6.23
N PRO A 80 -2.86 -13.62 -5.00
CA PRO A 80 -4.22 -13.69 -4.50
C PRO A 80 -4.88 -12.30 -4.53
N LYS A 81 -6.21 -12.25 -4.72
CA LYS A 81 -6.95 -10.99 -4.72
C LYS A 81 -6.71 -10.21 -3.43
N PRO A 82 -6.33 -8.92 -3.51
CA PRO A 82 -6.06 -8.12 -2.33
C PRO A 82 -7.34 -7.52 -1.74
N ASP A 83 -7.37 -7.44 -0.42
CA ASP A 83 -8.34 -6.63 0.33
C ASP A 83 -7.85 -5.20 0.51
N VAL A 84 -6.52 -5.05 0.65
CA VAL A 84 -5.84 -3.77 0.81
C VAL A 84 -4.61 -3.72 -0.10
N ILE A 85 -4.39 -2.59 -0.77
CA ILE A 85 -3.14 -2.31 -1.49
C ILE A 85 -2.45 -1.13 -0.81
N VAL A 86 -1.16 -1.28 -0.54
CA VAL A 86 -0.27 -0.21 -0.10
C VAL A 86 0.71 0.09 -1.22
N VAL A 87 0.91 1.37 -1.53
CA VAL A 87 1.89 1.82 -2.52
C VAL A 87 2.79 2.90 -1.92
N ASP A 88 4.09 2.78 -2.16
CA ASP A 88 5.12 3.77 -1.81
C ASP A 88 5.98 4.05 -3.06
N PRO A 89 5.40 4.69 -4.09
CA PRO A 89 6.06 4.87 -5.38
C PRO A 89 7.19 5.90 -5.28
N PRO A 90 8.11 5.92 -6.27
CA PRO A 90 9.09 6.98 -6.41
C PRO A 90 8.43 8.34 -6.66
N ARG A 91 9.21 9.43 -6.67
CA ARG A 91 8.71 10.82 -6.86
C ARG A 91 7.81 11.04 -8.07
N LYS A 92 8.01 10.25 -9.15
CA LYS A 92 7.15 10.32 -10.34
C LYS A 92 5.71 9.84 -10.10
N GLY A 93 5.41 9.25 -8.96
CA GLY A 93 4.13 8.62 -8.64
C GLY A 93 3.98 7.22 -9.25
N CYS A 94 2.78 6.70 -9.25
CA CYS A 94 2.45 5.42 -9.87
C CYS A 94 2.43 5.53 -11.40
N ASP A 95 2.86 4.46 -12.07
CA ASP A 95 2.67 4.33 -13.50
C ASP A 95 1.17 4.09 -13.81
N GLU A 96 0.72 4.51 -15.01
CA GLU A 96 -0.67 4.39 -15.44
C GLU A 96 -1.19 2.94 -15.35
N LYS A 97 -0.39 1.98 -15.80
CA LYS A 97 -0.72 0.55 -15.71
C LYS A 97 -0.94 0.07 -14.29
N LEU A 98 -0.21 0.63 -13.32
CA LEU A 98 -0.41 0.27 -11.92
C LEU A 98 -1.71 0.87 -11.38
N LEU A 99 -2.04 2.12 -11.74
CA LEU A 99 -3.33 2.72 -11.39
C LEU A 99 -4.50 1.91 -11.98
N GLU A 100 -4.40 1.50 -13.26
CA GLU A 100 -5.37 0.59 -13.89
C GLU A 100 -5.46 -0.75 -13.13
N THR A 101 -4.34 -1.31 -12.71
CA THR A 101 -4.30 -2.55 -11.92
C THR A 101 -5.07 -2.39 -10.62
N ILE A 102 -4.83 -1.32 -9.87
CA ILE A 102 -5.57 -1.02 -8.63
C ILE A 102 -7.08 -0.91 -8.91
N MET A 103 -7.46 -0.17 -9.95
CA MET A 103 -8.86 0.02 -10.33
C MET A 103 -9.54 -1.29 -10.77
N ASN A 104 -8.80 -2.20 -11.40
CA ASN A 104 -9.33 -3.50 -11.85
C ASN A 104 -9.53 -4.48 -10.70
N TYR A 105 -8.59 -4.55 -9.75
CA TYR A 105 -8.70 -5.45 -8.59
C TYR A 105 -9.66 -4.95 -7.53
N LYS A 106 -9.91 -3.65 -7.48
CA LYS A 106 -10.86 -2.99 -6.57
C LYS A 106 -10.69 -3.43 -5.11
N PRO A 107 -9.48 -3.30 -4.52
CA PRO A 107 -9.33 -3.54 -3.09
C PRO A 107 -10.24 -2.60 -2.31
N SER A 108 -10.73 -3.04 -1.16
CA SER A 108 -11.61 -2.23 -0.30
C SER A 108 -10.93 -0.94 0.17
N ARG A 109 -9.59 -0.98 0.30
CA ARG A 109 -8.77 0.15 0.75
C ARG A 109 -7.47 0.25 -0.05
N VAL A 110 -7.03 1.49 -0.27
CA VAL A 110 -5.70 1.79 -0.78
C VAL A 110 -5.02 2.75 0.19
N VAL A 111 -3.80 2.43 0.58
CA VAL A 111 -2.92 3.32 1.36
C VAL A 111 -1.81 3.78 0.44
N TYR A 112 -1.71 5.09 0.24
CA TYR A 112 -0.71 5.70 -0.63
C TYR A 112 0.27 6.51 0.22
N VAL A 113 1.54 6.13 0.19
CA VAL A 113 2.65 6.88 0.78
C VAL A 113 3.29 7.69 -0.33
N SER A 114 3.52 8.99 -0.12
CA SER A 114 4.08 9.86 -1.15
C SER A 114 5.06 10.87 -0.58
N CYS A 115 6.16 11.07 -1.28
CA CYS A 115 7.11 12.14 -1.02
C CYS A 115 6.92 13.37 -1.92
N ASP A 116 5.94 13.35 -2.83
CA ASP A 116 5.66 14.44 -3.78
C ASP A 116 4.16 14.74 -3.87
N PRO A 117 3.71 15.92 -3.39
CA PRO A 117 2.29 16.28 -3.39
C PRO A 117 1.67 16.42 -4.78
N ALA A 118 2.46 16.81 -5.79
CA ALA A 118 1.93 17.05 -7.13
C ALA A 118 1.59 15.73 -7.84
N THR A 119 2.49 14.75 -7.77
CA THR A 119 2.24 13.42 -8.34
C THR A 119 1.18 12.68 -7.54
N LEU A 120 1.14 12.83 -6.21
CA LEU A 120 0.07 12.32 -5.38
C LEU A 120 -1.30 12.85 -5.83
N ALA A 121 -1.44 14.17 -6.01
CA ALA A 121 -2.70 14.77 -6.44
C ALA A 121 -3.16 14.27 -7.81
N ARG A 122 -2.22 14.06 -8.75
CA ARG A 122 -2.49 13.47 -10.07
C ARG A 122 -3.06 12.06 -9.94
N ASP A 123 -2.41 11.20 -9.16
CA ASP A 123 -2.80 9.80 -9.00
C ASP A 123 -4.11 9.67 -8.23
N LEU A 124 -4.32 10.50 -7.21
CA LEU A 124 -5.59 10.57 -6.48
C LEU A 124 -6.76 11.00 -7.38
N LYS A 125 -6.52 11.92 -8.33
CA LYS A 125 -7.55 12.32 -9.30
C LYS A 125 -8.05 11.13 -10.13
N VAL A 126 -7.14 10.24 -10.54
CA VAL A 126 -7.49 9.02 -11.28
C VAL A 126 -8.25 8.04 -10.39
N LEU A 127 -7.70 7.72 -9.21
CA LEU A 127 -8.32 6.75 -8.31
C LEU A 127 -9.69 7.21 -7.78
N CYS A 128 -9.85 8.49 -7.46
CA CYS A 128 -11.11 9.03 -6.96
C CYS A 128 -12.12 9.36 -8.07
N GLY A 129 -11.65 9.63 -9.30
CA GLY A 129 -12.52 9.84 -10.46
C GLY A 129 -12.97 8.51 -11.05
N ASP A 130 -12.10 7.93 -11.88
CA ASP A 130 -12.43 6.73 -12.65
C ASP A 130 -12.42 5.44 -11.79
N GLY A 131 -11.62 5.43 -10.71
CA GLY A 131 -11.45 4.27 -9.84
C GLY A 131 -12.60 4.03 -8.86
N GLY A 132 -13.43 5.03 -8.61
CA GLY A 132 -14.54 4.94 -7.65
C GLY A 132 -14.09 4.90 -6.19
N TYR A 133 -12.91 5.44 -5.89
CA TYR A 133 -12.41 5.59 -4.53
C TYR A 133 -12.78 6.95 -3.94
N ARG A 134 -12.99 6.97 -2.62
CA ARG A 134 -13.13 8.18 -1.83
C ARG A 134 -11.87 8.39 -0.98
N LEU A 135 -11.40 9.62 -0.95
CA LEU A 135 -10.36 10.06 -0.04
C LEU A 135 -10.92 10.15 1.40
N ASP A 136 -10.45 9.26 2.28
CA ASP A 136 -10.93 9.21 3.67
C ASP A 136 -10.04 10.01 4.62
N LYS A 137 -8.72 9.86 4.49
CA LYS A 137 -7.74 10.46 5.40
C LYS A 137 -6.49 10.91 4.65
N VAL A 138 -5.95 12.03 5.09
CA VAL A 138 -4.64 12.54 4.65
C VAL A 138 -3.85 12.93 5.88
N GLN A 139 -2.62 12.48 5.99
CA GLN A 139 -1.71 12.84 7.06
C GLN A 139 -0.34 13.18 6.50
N ALA A 140 0.07 14.42 6.72
CA ALA A 140 1.47 14.80 6.51
C ALA A 140 2.32 14.27 7.66
N VAL A 141 3.47 13.68 7.33
CA VAL A 141 4.43 13.14 8.29
C VAL A 141 5.78 13.78 8.05
N ASP A 142 6.23 14.60 8.99
CA ASP A 142 7.59 15.13 8.98
C ASP A 142 8.54 14.03 9.50
N GLN A 143 9.25 13.40 8.57
CA GLN A 143 10.20 12.33 8.87
C GLN A 143 11.63 12.86 9.02
N PHE A 144 11.91 14.02 8.46
CA PHE A 144 13.24 14.64 8.46
C PHE A 144 13.15 16.09 8.92
N SER A 145 13.34 16.33 10.22
CA SER A 145 13.26 17.65 10.86
C SER A 145 14.23 18.73 10.30
N ARG A 146 15.03 18.38 9.29
CA ARG A 146 15.97 19.28 8.58
C ARG A 146 15.88 19.17 7.06
N GLY A 147 14.87 18.48 6.50
CA GLY A 147 14.67 18.30 5.06
C GLY A 147 13.47 19.08 4.54
N VAL A 148 13.51 19.45 3.26
CA VAL A 148 12.44 20.19 2.55
C VAL A 148 11.27 19.26 2.15
N HIS A 149 11.31 17.97 2.49
CA HIS A 149 10.37 16.97 2.01
C HIS A 149 9.45 16.51 3.13
N VAL A 150 8.16 16.72 2.92
CA VAL A 150 7.08 16.20 3.77
C VAL A 150 6.54 14.95 3.10
N GLU A 151 6.61 13.83 3.83
CA GLU A 151 5.94 12.60 3.42
C GLU A 151 4.45 12.72 3.72
N SER A 152 3.62 12.19 2.84
CA SER A 152 2.18 12.15 3.02
C SER A 152 1.69 10.71 3.01
N VAL A 153 0.83 10.35 3.95
CA VAL A 153 0.10 9.08 3.96
C VAL A 153 -1.36 9.37 3.71
N VAL A 154 -1.94 8.67 2.75
CA VAL A 154 -3.32 8.86 2.34
C VAL A 154 -4.05 7.52 2.43
N ARG A 155 -5.28 7.54 2.90
CA ARG A 155 -6.20 6.40 2.84
C ARG A 155 -7.34 6.69 1.88
N LEU A 156 -7.56 5.75 0.99
CA LEU A 156 -8.70 5.70 0.09
C LEU A 156 -9.56 4.48 0.44
N SER A 157 -10.88 4.63 0.35
CA SER A 157 -11.84 3.53 0.48
C SER A 157 -12.70 3.44 -0.78
N LEU A 158 -12.96 2.21 -1.23
CA LEU A 158 -13.81 1.97 -2.39
C LEU A 158 -15.25 2.40 -2.06
N GLU A 159 -15.86 3.23 -2.89
CA GLU A 159 -17.26 3.62 -2.76
C GLU A 159 -18.18 2.41 -3.03
N GLY A 160 -19.24 2.24 -2.26
CA GLY A 160 -20.13 1.07 -2.32
C GLY A 160 -19.96 0.08 -1.15
N ASN A 161 -18.86 0.14 -0.39
CA ASN A 161 -18.68 -0.67 0.82
C ASN A 161 -19.40 -0.09 2.07
N ARG A 162 -20.16 1.00 1.94
CA ARG A 162 -20.89 1.60 3.06
C ARG A 162 -22.07 0.76 3.57
N GLU A 163 -22.71 -0.02 2.71
CA GLU A 163 -23.89 -0.79 3.11
C GLU A 163 -23.54 -2.00 4.01
N GLN A 164 -22.36 -2.59 3.85
CA GLN A 164 -21.98 -3.75 4.67
C GLN A 164 -21.53 -3.37 6.09
N SER A 165 -20.96 -2.19 6.30
CA SER A 165 -20.56 -1.77 7.65
C SER A 165 -21.73 -1.32 8.52
N PHE A 166 -22.84 -0.86 7.92
CA PHE A 166 -24.05 -0.48 8.65
C PHE A 166 -24.87 -1.70 9.09
N LEU A 167 -24.90 -2.75 8.26
CA LEU A 167 -25.62 -4.01 8.58
C LEU A 167 -24.88 -4.89 9.60
N GLN A 168 -23.56 -4.70 9.78
CA GLN A 168 -22.80 -5.39 10.82
C GLN A 168 -22.82 -4.65 12.18
N ALA A 169 -23.31 -3.42 12.22
CA ALA A 169 -23.44 -2.60 13.44
C ALA A 169 -24.87 -2.59 14.01
N LEU A 170 -25.83 -3.27 13.36
CA LEU A 170 -27.19 -3.53 13.83
C LEU A 170 -27.34 -4.98 14.30
#